data_acef4f0316e553e1bb52926a5410a9f3
#
_entry.id   acef4f0316e553e1bb52926a5410a9f3
#
_cell.length_a   1.000
_cell.length_b   1.000
_cell.length_c   1.000
_cell.angle_alpha   90.00
_cell.angle_beta   90.00
_cell.angle_gamma   90.00
#
_symmetry.space_group_name_H-M   'P 1'
#
loop_
_entity.id
_entity.type
_entity.pdbx_description
1 polymer ?
#
loop_
_entity_poly.entity_id
_entity_poly.type
_entity_poly.pdbx_seq_one_letter_code
_entity_poly.pdbx_strand_id
1 'polypeptide(L)'
;MIISIINHKGGVGKTMTAHNLGAALALMKKKVLLVDFDPQCNLTTRCGLNVADCDVTISTYLHEDEQEFLPKNLNKYLYLIPGADALDADSMEMAAMDDPNEAVNLLKNILKRVGEGFDYILVDGAPGSGMLMLNALYAADEIIIPMSDKDAMLGVSKIGKLIQANRLHPKAHYLITQHDSRLSLCNELRDYLIAECPELTYHTVIRKTEGLRQAGCNGQDVFQYAPKSNGAADYKSLAKEIAGKRSEHMKI
;
A
#
# COMPACT_ATOMS: atom_id res chain seq x y z
N MET A 1 -0.25 13.19 1.36
CA MET A 1 0.67 12.23 2.01
C MET A 1 0.64 10.92 1.24
N ILE A 2 1.81 10.46 0.78
CA ILE A 2 1.96 9.22 0.02
C ILE A 2 2.45 8.13 0.97
N ILE A 3 1.70 7.04 1.06
CA ILE A 3 2.02 5.86 1.88
C ILE A 3 2.20 4.66 0.94
N SER A 4 3.41 4.12 0.88
CA SER A 4 3.67 2.89 0.12
C SER A 4 3.57 1.67 1.02
N ILE A 5 2.73 0.72 0.64
CA ILE A 5 2.51 -0.53 1.37
C ILE A 5 3.33 -1.60 0.68
N ILE A 6 4.49 -1.92 1.24
CA ILE A 6 5.52 -2.73 0.58
C ILE A 6 6.09 -3.80 1.52
N ASN A 7 6.40 -4.94 0.95
CA ASN A 7 7.26 -5.97 1.54
C ASN A 7 7.78 -6.84 0.40
N HIS A 8 9.04 -7.26 0.49
CA HIS A 8 9.64 -8.17 -0.47
C HIS A 8 8.91 -9.52 -0.56
N LYS A 9 8.33 -9.99 0.55
CA LYS A 9 7.57 -11.23 0.62
C LYS A 9 6.17 -11.05 0.05
N GLY A 10 5.73 -12.01 -0.77
CA GLY A 10 4.34 -12.12 -1.21
C GLY A 10 3.42 -12.63 -0.11
N GLY A 11 2.12 -12.34 -0.21
CA GLY A 11 1.09 -12.90 0.67
C GLY A 11 1.01 -12.32 2.09
N VAL A 12 1.81 -11.30 2.42
CA VAL A 12 1.82 -10.66 3.76
C VAL A 12 0.69 -9.67 4.00
N GLY A 13 -0.23 -9.49 3.05
CA GLY A 13 -1.40 -8.62 3.21
C GLY A 13 -1.21 -7.18 2.71
N LYS A 14 -0.28 -6.89 1.81
CA LYS A 14 -0.09 -5.55 1.19
C LYS A 14 -1.40 -5.04 0.58
N THR A 15 -1.90 -5.72 -0.43
CA THR A 15 -3.14 -5.39 -1.15
C THR A 15 -4.36 -5.30 -0.24
N MET A 16 -4.49 -6.24 0.70
CA MET A 16 -5.57 -6.22 1.70
C MET A 16 -5.50 -4.95 2.56
N THR A 17 -4.29 -4.54 2.93
CA THR A 17 -4.06 -3.33 3.72
C THR A 17 -4.36 -2.08 2.89
N ALA A 18 -3.86 -1.97 1.66
CA ALA A 18 -4.15 -0.84 0.77
C ALA A 18 -5.66 -0.63 0.60
N HIS A 19 -6.38 -1.69 0.25
CA HIS A 19 -7.83 -1.65 0.02
C HIS A 19 -8.61 -1.22 1.27
N ASN A 20 -8.44 -1.95 2.38
CA ASN A 20 -9.27 -1.73 3.57
C ASN A 20 -8.85 -0.50 4.38
N LEU A 21 -7.57 -0.12 4.39
CA LEU A 21 -7.12 1.15 4.96
C LEU A 21 -7.68 2.32 4.15
N GLY A 22 -7.62 2.25 2.82
CA GLY A 22 -8.21 3.27 1.94
C GLY A 22 -9.70 3.45 2.19
N ALA A 23 -10.46 2.36 2.27
CA ALA A 23 -11.88 2.40 2.61
C ALA A 23 -12.13 2.97 4.01
N ALA A 24 -11.32 2.61 5.02
CA ALA A 24 -11.43 3.15 6.38
C ALA A 24 -11.19 4.66 6.44
N LEU A 25 -10.17 5.16 5.74
CA LEU A 25 -9.89 6.60 5.64
C LEU A 25 -11.01 7.34 4.90
N ALA A 26 -11.56 6.75 3.83
CA ALA A 26 -12.70 7.29 3.09
C ALA A 26 -13.96 7.39 3.97
N LEU A 27 -14.22 6.42 4.85
CA LEU A 27 -15.28 6.50 5.86
C LEU A 27 -15.07 7.65 6.86
N MET A 28 -13.83 8.07 7.08
CA MET A 28 -13.48 9.27 7.87
C MET A 28 -13.55 10.56 7.04
N LYS A 29 -14.14 10.51 5.84
CA LYS A 29 -14.28 11.63 4.88
C LYS A 29 -12.93 12.19 4.42
N LYS A 30 -11.87 11.38 4.41
CA LYS A 30 -10.60 11.70 3.77
C LYS A 30 -10.68 11.35 2.30
N LYS A 31 -10.20 12.23 1.43
CA LYS A 31 -10.12 11.96 -0.01
C LYS A 31 -8.89 11.09 -0.27
N VAL A 32 -9.09 9.85 -0.69
CA VAL A 32 -8.05 8.82 -0.81
C VAL A 32 -7.91 8.37 -2.26
N LEU A 33 -6.67 8.31 -2.73
CA LEU A 33 -6.29 7.69 -3.98
C LEU A 33 -5.58 6.36 -3.68
N LEU A 34 -6.10 5.28 -4.19
CA LEU A 34 -5.44 3.98 -4.28
C LEU A 34 -4.64 3.90 -5.59
N VAL A 35 -3.47 3.31 -5.53
CA VAL A 35 -2.62 3.06 -6.72
C VAL A 35 -2.22 1.61 -6.71
N ASP A 36 -2.67 0.85 -7.71
CA ASP A 36 -2.28 -0.55 -7.89
C ASP A 36 -0.97 -0.59 -8.68
N PHE A 37 0.14 -0.80 -7.97
CA PHE A 37 1.49 -0.82 -8.53
C PHE A 37 2.11 -2.22 -8.45
N ASP A 38 1.27 -3.24 -8.68
CA ASP A 38 1.63 -4.66 -8.77
C ASP A 38 1.14 -5.22 -10.11
N PRO A 39 2.00 -5.84 -10.94
CA PRO A 39 1.59 -6.47 -12.21
C PRO A 39 0.46 -7.51 -12.06
N GLN A 40 0.28 -8.05 -10.85
CA GLN A 40 -0.81 -8.99 -10.57
C GLN A 40 -2.19 -8.31 -10.46
N CYS A 41 -2.27 -6.98 -10.44
CA CYS A 41 -3.49 -6.16 -10.42
C CYS A 41 -4.51 -6.58 -9.35
N ASN A 42 -4.00 -7.08 -8.22
CA ASN A 42 -4.84 -7.61 -7.15
C ASN A 42 -5.68 -6.54 -6.46
N LEU A 43 -5.18 -5.29 -6.34
CA LEU A 43 -5.93 -4.20 -5.73
C LEU A 43 -7.11 -3.80 -6.62
N THR A 44 -6.89 -3.72 -7.93
CA THR A 44 -7.92 -3.43 -8.93
C THR A 44 -9.06 -4.42 -8.87
N THR A 45 -8.72 -5.71 -8.87
CA THR A 45 -9.70 -6.80 -8.76
C THR A 45 -10.45 -6.77 -7.42
N ARG A 46 -9.76 -6.47 -6.31
CA ARG A 46 -10.38 -6.34 -4.98
C ARG A 46 -11.30 -5.13 -4.86
N CYS A 47 -11.09 -4.11 -5.68
CA CYS A 47 -12.01 -2.97 -5.80
C CYS A 47 -13.22 -3.25 -6.70
N GLY A 48 -13.41 -4.48 -7.16
CA GLY A 48 -14.54 -4.91 -7.99
C GLY A 48 -14.41 -4.53 -9.46
N LEU A 49 -13.21 -4.20 -9.94
CA LEU A 49 -12.96 -3.87 -11.34
C LEU A 49 -12.29 -5.05 -12.05
N ASN A 50 -12.65 -5.24 -13.32
CA ASN A 50 -11.89 -6.11 -14.22
C ASN A 50 -10.82 -5.26 -14.91
N VAL A 51 -9.56 -5.68 -14.83
CA VAL A 51 -8.42 -4.97 -15.44
C VAL A 51 -8.61 -4.79 -16.94
N ALA A 52 -9.16 -5.79 -17.62
CA ALA A 52 -9.40 -5.74 -19.07
C ALA A 52 -10.42 -4.66 -19.49
N ASP A 53 -11.23 -4.18 -18.54
CA ASP A 53 -12.24 -3.12 -18.80
C ASP A 53 -11.72 -1.73 -18.37
N CYS A 54 -10.43 -1.61 -18.03
CA CYS A 54 -9.80 -0.37 -17.62
C CYS A 54 -9.01 0.24 -18.80
N ASP A 55 -9.60 1.26 -19.47
CA ASP A 55 -8.92 1.95 -20.58
C ASP A 55 -7.67 2.73 -20.12
N VAL A 56 -7.68 3.22 -18.88
CA VAL A 56 -6.58 3.97 -18.25
C VAL A 56 -6.09 3.24 -17.03
N THR A 57 -4.82 2.86 -17.04
CA THR A 57 -4.13 2.12 -15.99
C THR A 57 -2.86 2.85 -15.57
N ILE A 58 -2.20 2.38 -14.54
CA ILE A 58 -0.91 2.96 -14.11
C ILE A 58 0.14 2.93 -15.21
N SER A 59 0.14 1.90 -16.09
CA SER A 59 1.03 1.84 -17.26
C SER A 59 0.75 2.98 -18.23
N THR A 60 -0.52 3.35 -18.44
CA THR A 60 -0.89 4.53 -19.25
C THR A 60 -0.26 5.80 -18.71
N TYR A 61 -0.28 6.01 -17.38
CA TYR A 61 0.36 7.18 -16.75
C TYR A 61 1.88 7.17 -16.84
N LEU A 62 2.51 5.99 -17.00
CA LEU A 62 3.97 5.87 -17.16
C LEU A 62 4.43 6.29 -18.56
N HIS A 63 3.59 6.10 -19.58
CA HIS A 63 3.96 6.31 -20.99
C HIS A 63 3.39 7.59 -21.63
N GLU A 64 2.36 8.18 -21.03
CA GLU A 64 1.66 9.31 -21.63
C GLU A 64 1.69 10.54 -20.71
N ASP A 65 2.46 11.56 -21.10
CA ASP A 65 2.67 12.77 -20.30
C ASP A 65 1.61 13.86 -20.49
N GLU A 66 0.87 13.86 -21.62
CA GLU A 66 0.09 15.03 -22.07
C GLU A 66 -1.41 14.97 -21.76
N GLN A 67 -1.93 13.86 -21.26
CA GLN A 67 -3.37 13.71 -21.01
C GLN A 67 -3.70 13.89 -19.52
N GLU A 68 -4.76 14.65 -19.24
CA GLU A 68 -5.39 14.70 -17.92
C GLU A 68 -6.17 13.40 -17.67
N PHE A 69 -5.50 12.33 -17.33
CA PHE A 69 -6.16 11.13 -16.88
C PHE A 69 -6.75 11.33 -15.48
N LEU A 70 -8.01 10.95 -15.34
CA LEU A 70 -8.67 11.00 -14.03
C LEU A 70 -8.68 9.61 -13.40
N PRO A 71 -8.29 9.50 -12.12
CA PRO A 71 -8.42 8.26 -11.37
C PRO A 71 -9.88 7.78 -11.37
N LYS A 72 -10.07 6.45 -11.44
CA LYS A 72 -11.39 5.83 -11.40
C LYS A 72 -12.07 6.14 -10.06
N ASN A 73 -13.27 6.69 -10.11
CA ASN A 73 -14.05 6.96 -8.90
C ASN A 73 -14.71 5.67 -8.39
N LEU A 74 -14.40 5.25 -7.17
CA LEU A 74 -15.04 4.10 -6.51
C LEU A 74 -16.20 4.54 -5.61
N ASN A 75 -16.04 5.69 -4.95
CA ASN A 75 -17.09 6.37 -4.18
C ASN A 75 -16.69 7.84 -3.91
N LYS A 76 -17.54 8.58 -3.18
CA LYS A 76 -17.34 10.02 -2.92
C LYS A 76 -15.93 10.41 -2.43
N TYR A 77 -15.24 9.51 -1.71
CA TYR A 77 -13.95 9.79 -1.07
C TYR A 77 -12.84 8.81 -1.46
N LEU A 78 -13.13 7.80 -2.28
CA LEU A 78 -12.17 6.75 -2.65
C LEU A 78 -12.05 6.68 -4.17
N TYR A 79 -10.82 6.73 -4.65
CA TYR A 79 -10.45 6.70 -6.05
C TYR A 79 -9.37 5.66 -6.27
N LEU A 80 -9.22 5.19 -7.49
CA LEU A 80 -8.23 4.19 -7.88
C LEU A 80 -7.55 4.55 -9.20
N ILE A 81 -6.22 4.44 -9.26
CA ILE A 81 -5.48 4.21 -10.49
C ILE A 81 -5.34 2.69 -10.62
N PRO A 82 -6.01 2.08 -11.62
CA PRO A 82 -5.95 0.63 -11.81
C PRO A 82 -4.54 0.14 -12.15
N GLY A 83 -4.22 -1.08 -11.76
CA GLY A 83 -3.01 -1.78 -12.16
C GLY A 83 -3.02 -2.19 -13.64
N ALA A 84 -1.87 -2.65 -14.11
CA ALA A 84 -1.68 -3.22 -15.43
C ALA A 84 -0.73 -4.42 -15.35
N ASP A 85 -1.02 -5.47 -16.10
CA ASP A 85 -0.08 -6.58 -16.33
C ASP A 85 1.18 -6.14 -17.09
N ALA A 86 1.05 -5.07 -17.90
CA ALA A 86 2.16 -4.41 -18.58
C ALA A 86 3.26 -3.90 -17.63
N LEU A 87 2.99 -3.71 -16.33
CA LEU A 87 3.98 -3.25 -15.35
C LEU A 87 5.24 -4.13 -15.27
N ASP A 88 5.15 -5.42 -15.66
CA ASP A 88 6.34 -6.26 -15.76
C ASP A 88 7.28 -5.78 -16.89
N ALA A 89 6.73 -5.42 -18.05
CA ALA A 89 7.47 -4.85 -19.17
C ALA A 89 7.94 -3.42 -18.82
N ASP A 90 7.08 -2.59 -18.27
CA ASP A 90 7.41 -1.23 -17.82
C ASP A 90 8.59 -1.25 -16.84
N SER A 91 8.62 -2.23 -15.92
CA SER A 91 9.75 -2.40 -14.98
C SER A 91 11.08 -2.70 -15.67
N MET A 92 11.05 -3.44 -16.78
CA MET A 92 12.25 -3.71 -17.59
C MET A 92 12.68 -2.47 -18.36
N GLU A 93 11.73 -1.70 -18.90
CA GLU A 93 12.00 -0.43 -19.59
C GLU A 93 12.60 0.60 -18.62
N MET A 94 12.03 0.75 -17.41
CA MET A 94 12.61 1.58 -16.36
C MET A 94 14.07 1.20 -16.05
N ALA A 95 14.38 -0.10 -15.98
CA ALA A 95 15.72 -0.59 -15.70
C ALA A 95 16.71 -0.34 -16.84
N ALA A 96 16.23 -0.13 -18.06
CA ALA A 96 17.00 0.14 -19.26
C ALA A 96 17.13 1.65 -19.59
N MET A 97 16.50 2.53 -18.83
CA MET A 97 16.58 3.98 -19.02
C MET A 97 18.00 4.50 -18.83
N ASP A 98 18.41 5.44 -19.67
CA ASP A 98 19.74 6.06 -19.64
C ASP A 98 19.98 6.90 -18.38
N ASP A 99 18.93 7.52 -17.83
CA ASP A 99 18.97 8.24 -16.56
C ASP A 99 18.35 7.41 -15.41
N PRO A 100 19.19 6.79 -14.57
CA PRO A 100 18.69 6.04 -13.42
C PRO A 100 17.89 6.87 -12.40
N ASN A 101 18.17 8.18 -12.31
CA ASN A 101 17.45 9.07 -11.40
C ASN A 101 16.04 9.34 -11.91
N GLU A 102 15.86 9.53 -13.21
CA GLU A 102 14.54 9.60 -13.83
C GLU A 102 13.77 8.30 -13.62
N ALA A 103 14.39 7.16 -13.94
CA ALA A 103 13.79 5.83 -13.83
C ALA A 103 13.18 5.53 -12.46
N VAL A 104 13.84 5.92 -11.36
CA VAL A 104 13.35 5.66 -9.99
C VAL A 104 12.31 6.69 -9.50
N ASN A 105 12.13 7.79 -10.20
CA ASN A 105 11.22 8.87 -9.82
C ASN A 105 9.92 8.92 -10.65
N LEU A 106 9.71 8.01 -11.60
CA LEU A 106 8.54 8.01 -12.48
C LEU A 106 7.22 8.03 -11.69
N LEU A 107 7.04 7.08 -10.77
CA LEU A 107 5.83 7.04 -9.94
C LEU A 107 5.67 8.32 -9.12
N LYS A 108 6.73 8.82 -8.52
CA LYS A 108 6.70 10.07 -7.75
C LYS A 108 6.23 11.25 -8.59
N ASN A 109 6.68 11.34 -9.84
CA ASN A 109 6.30 12.41 -10.76
C ASN A 109 4.83 12.29 -11.16
N ILE A 110 4.35 11.09 -11.44
CA ILE A 110 2.92 10.81 -11.68
C ILE A 110 2.09 11.27 -10.47
N LEU A 111 2.46 10.80 -9.27
CA LEU A 111 1.69 11.10 -8.06
C LEU A 111 1.70 12.58 -7.66
N LYS A 112 2.71 13.34 -8.05
CA LYS A 112 2.71 14.80 -7.93
C LYS A 112 1.68 15.46 -8.83
N ARG A 113 1.52 14.96 -10.08
CA ARG A 113 0.54 15.51 -11.05
C ARG A 113 -0.90 15.19 -10.65
N VAL A 114 -1.19 13.92 -10.37
CA VAL A 114 -2.56 13.44 -10.15
C VAL A 114 -3.01 13.48 -8.70
N GLY A 115 -2.07 13.63 -7.77
CA GLY A 115 -2.30 13.54 -6.32
C GLY A 115 -2.82 14.82 -5.67
N GLU A 116 -2.89 15.94 -6.41
CA GLU A 116 -3.38 17.20 -5.88
C GLU A 116 -4.85 17.06 -5.43
N GLY A 117 -5.12 17.54 -4.23
CA GLY A 117 -6.46 17.46 -3.64
C GLY A 117 -6.79 16.13 -2.95
N PHE A 118 -5.87 15.14 -2.90
CA PHE A 118 -6.03 13.96 -2.06
C PHE A 118 -5.37 14.13 -0.69
N ASP A 119 -6.08 13.69 0.36
CA ASP A 119 -5.52 13.66 1.71
C ASP A 119 -4.45 12.57 1.86
N TYR A 120 -4.71 11.41 1.26
CA TYR A 120 -3.85 10.23 1.26
C TYR A 120 -3.76 9.61 -0.13
N ILE A 121 -2.57 9.14 -0.47
CA ILE A 121 -2.32 8.28 -1.63
C ILE A 121 -1.73 7.00 -1.09
N LEU A 122 -2.38 5.87 -1.34
CA LEU A 122 -1.93 4.54 -0.90
C LEU A 122 -1.45 3.74 -2.11
N VAL A 123 -0.16 3.42 -2.13
CA VAL A 123 0.45 2.62 -3.19
C VAL A 123 0.54 1.16 -2.74
N ASP A 124 -0.14 0.27 -3.43
CA ASP A 124 0.01 -1.19 -3.26
C ASP A 124 1.20 -1.66 -4.09
N GLY A 125 2.32 -1.92 -3.43
CA GLY A 125 3.57 -2.26 -4.12
C GLY A 125 3.69 -3.73 -4.44
N ALA A 126 4.31 -4.05 -5.59
CA ALA A 126 4.68 -5.39 -5.98
C ALA A 126 5.62 -6.07 -4.97
N PRO A 127 5.60 -7.41 -4.87
CA PRO A 127 6.62 -8.15 -4.16
C PRO A 127 7.98 -8.08 -4.91
N GLY A 128 9.07 -8.34 -4.21
CA GLY A 128 10.41 -8.33 -4.84
C GLY A 128 11.23 -7.09 -4.49
N SER A 129 12.25 -6.80 -5.29
CA SER A 129 13.23 -5.72 -5.04
C SER A 129 13.65 -4.97 -6.32
N GLY A 130 12.85 -5.07 -7.38
CA GLY A 130 13.11 -4.43 -8.68
C GLY A 130 12.72 -2.96 -8.74
N MET A 131 12.62 -2.44 -9.98
CA MET A 131 12.32 -1.03 -10.25
C MET A 131 10.98 -0.58 -9.68
N LEU A 132 9.95 -1.45 -9.66
CA LEU A 132 8.66 -1.13 -9.03
C LEU A 132 8.82 -0.84 -7.53
N MET A 133 9.60 -1.67 -6.81
CA MET A 133 9.88 -1.44 -5.40
C MET A 133 10.64 -0.12 -5.18
N LEU A 134 11.65 0.18 -6.01
CA LEU A 134 12.39 1.44 -5.92
C LEU A 134 11.47 2.63 -6.18
N ASN A 135 10.64 2.61 -7.22
CA ASN A 135 9.68 3.66 -7.51
C ASN A 135 8.70 3.88 -6.34
N ALA A 136 8.19 2.81 -5.74
CA ALA A 136 7.32 2.91 -4.56
C ALA A 136 8.05 3.51 -3.35
N LEU A 137 9.35 3.20 -3.16
CA LEU A 137 10.19 3.78 -2.10
C LEU A 137 10.47 5.27 -2.32
N TYR A 138 10.83 5.65 -3.56
CA TYR A 138 11.16 7.05 -3.90
C TYR A 138 9.94 7.98 -3.85
N ALA A 139 8.74 7.43 -4.10
CA ALA A 139 7.49 8.18 -4.03
C ALA A 139 7.00 8.41 -2.59
N ALA A 140 7.38 7.56 -1.64
CA ALA A 140 6.77 7.50 -0.32
C ALA A 140 7.22 8.59 0.65
N ASP A 141 6.26 9.23 1.32
CA ASP A 141 6.47 9.98 2.56
C ASP A 141 6.57 9.01 3.75
N GLU A 142 5.77 7.94 3.71
CA GLU A 142 5.71 6.89 4.73
C GLU A 142 5.60 5.51 4.08
N ILE A 143 6.18 4.51 4.74
CA ILE A 143 6.13 3.12 4.31
C ILE A 143 5.43 2.30 5.39
N ILE A 144 4.43 1.54 4.99
CA ILE A 144 3.85 0.47 5.80
C ILE A 144 4.44 -0.85 5.34
N ILE A 145 5.03 -1.59 6.27
CA ILE A 145 5.62 -2.91 6.03
C ILE A 145 4.76 -3.96 6.73
N PRO A 146 3.84 -4.63 6.01
CA PRO A 146 3.01 -5.70 6.59
C PRO A 146 3.86 -6.90 7.00
N MET A 147 3.64 -7.40 8.22
CA MET A 147 4.38 -8.47 8.88
C MET A 147 3.42 -9.58 9.30
N SER A 148 3.39 -10.71 8.57
CA SER A 148 2.51 -11.85 8.87
C SER A 148 3.21 -12.97 9.63
N ASP A 149 4.53 -13.06 9.50
CA ASP A 149 5.37 -14.12 10.05
C ASP A 149 6.84 -13.69 10.13
N LYS A 150 7.69 -14.52 10.72
CA LYS A 150 9.13 -14.24 10.85
C LYS A 150 9.87 -14.12 9.50
N ASP A 151 9.41 -14.80 8.46
CA ASP A 151 10.06 -14.69 7.15
C ASP A 151 9.81 -13.32 6.50
N ALA A 152 8.72 -12.63 6.86
CA ALA A 152 8.50 -11.26 6.43
C ALA A 152 9.58 -10.29 6.93
N MET A 153 10.30 -10.63 8.03
CA MET A 153 11.44 -9.86 8.54
C MET A 153 12.65 -9.88 7.58
N LEU A 154 12.83 -10.96 6.80
CA LEU A 154 13.88 -10.98 5.78
C LEU A 154 13.63 -9.90 4.71
N GLY A 155 12.37 -9.62 4.42
CA GLY A 155 11.96 -8.53 3.54
C GLY A 155 12.32 -7.15 4.11
N VAL A 156 12.19 -6.95 5.41
CA VAL A 156 12.57 -5.71 6.10
C VAL A 156 14.05 -5.40 5.92
N SER A 157 14.93 -6.39 6.11
CA SER A 157 16.36 -6.21 5.90
C SER A 157 16.70 -5.79 4.48
N LYS A 158 16.02 -6.33 3.47
CA LYS A 158 16.21 -5.95 2.07
C LYS A 158 15.71 -4.52 1.80
N ILE A 159 14.54 -4.16 2.30
CA ILE A 159 14.00 -2.80 2.20
C ILE A 159 14.94 -1.80 2.89
N GLY A 160 15.42 -2.10 4.09
CA GLY A 160 16.37 -1.27 4.82
C GLY A 160 17.67 -1.03 4.04
N LYS A 161 18.21 -2.06 3.40
CA LYS A 161 19.39 -1.93 2.51
C LYS A 161 19.12 -1.04 1.31
N LEU A 162 17.93 -1.15 0.68
CA LEU A 162 17.54 -0.30 -0.43
C LEU A 162 17.40 1.16 0.00
N ILE A 163 16.76 1.43 1.14
CA ILE A 163 16.62 2.77 1.72
C ILE A 163 18.00 3.36 1.98
N GLN A 164 18.90 2.62 2.63
CA GLN A 164 20.25 3.08 2.96
C GLN A 164 21.09 3.32 1.69
N ALA A 165 21.10 2.39 0.75
CA ALA A 165 21.87 2.48 -0.50
C ALA A 165 21.45 3.69 -1.35
N ASN A 166 20.16 4.04 -1.32
CA ASN A 166 19.59 5.15 -2.09
C ASN A 166 19.46 6.45 -1.26
N ARG A 167 19.94 6.47 -0.01
CA ARG A 167 19.88 7.64 0.90
C ARG A 167 18.46 8.20 1.06
N LEU A 168 17.46 7.32 1.11
CA LEU A 168 16.07 7.70 1.29
C LEU A 168 15.76 7.83 2.79
N HIS A 169 14.78 8.66 3.13
CA HIS A 169 14.38 8.90 4.52
C HIS A 169 12.86 8.83 4.73
N PRO A 170 12.14 7.83 4.17
CA PRO A 170 10.72 7.69 4.46
C PRO A 170 10.54 7.24 5.91
N LYS A 171 9.43 7.64 6.52
CA LYS A 171 9.03 7.05 7.79
C LYS A 171 8.58 5.62 7.56
N ALA A 172 9.20 4.65 8.21
CA ALA A 172 8.85 3.24 8.04
C ALA A 172 8.18 2.69 9.30
N HIS A 173 7.02 2.03 9.12
CA HIS A 173 6.30 1.41 10.21
C HIS A 173 5.94 -0.04 9.89
N TYR A 174 6.07 -0.91 10.88
CA TYR A 174 5.63 -2.29 10.82
C TYR A 174 4.15 -2.39 11.16
N LEU A 175 3.41 -3.13 10.35
CA LEU A 175 2.03 -3.47 10.61
C LEU A 175 1.90 -4.99 10.76
N ILE A 176 1.55 -5.46 11.94
CA ILE A 176 1.29 -6.87 12.18
C ILE A 176 -0.02 -7.22 11.49
N THR A 177 0.04 -8.17 10.54
CA THR A 177 -1.09 -8.59 9.73
C THR A 177 -1.36 -10.09 9.85
N GLN A 178 -2.56 -10.52 9.46
CA GLN A 178 -2.97 -11.92 9.49
C GLN A 178 -2.73 -12.62 10.84
N HIS A 179 -2.78 -11.83 11.93
CA HIS A 179 -2.50 -12.32 13.27
C HIS A 179 -3.56 -13.33 13.73
N ASP A 180 -3.11 -14.51 14.11
CA ASP A 180 -3.93 -15.53 14.78
C ASP A 180 -3.37 -15.77 16.19
N SER A 181 -4.06 -15.26 17.20
CA SER A 181 -3.65 -15.35 18.60
C SER A 181 -3.53 -16.78 19.15
N ARG A 182 -4.08 -17.76 18.45
CA ARG A 182 -3.97 -19.20 18.80
C ARG A 182 -2.60 -19.79 18.42
N LEU A 183 -1.86 -19.10 17.54
CA LEU A 183 -0.57 -19.55 17.05
C LEU A 183 0.56 -18.88 17.82
N SER A 184 1.43 -19.67 18.44
CA SER A 184 2.59 -19.17 19.22
C SER A 184 3.51 -18.28 18.36
N LEU A 185 3.79 -18.70 17.11
CA LEU A 185 4.65 -17.95 16.20
C LEU A 185 4.12 -16.53 15.88
N CYS A 186 2.78 -16.37 15.77
CA CYS A 186 2.18 -15.07 15.57
C CYS A 186 2.33 -14.17 16.81
N ASN A 187 2.16 -14.75 18.01
CA ASN A 187 2.33 -14.03 19.26
C ASN A 187 3.81 -13.64 19.47
N GLU A 188 4.73 -14.55 19.22
CA GLU A 188 6.18 -14.28 19.30
C GLU A 188 6.61 -13.13 18.38
N LEU A 189 6.14 -13.11 17.13
CA LEU A 189 6.42 -12.02 16.19
C LEU A 189 5.89 -10.69 16.73
N ARG A 190 4.63 -10.68 17.19
CA ARG A 190 4.00 -9.47 17.75
C ARG A 190 4.81 -8.96 18.96
N ASP A 191 5.12 -9.84 19.92
CA ASP A 191 5.79 -9.49 21.16
C ASP A 191 7.22 -8.99 20.87
N TYR A 192 7.91 -9.62 19.92
CA TYR A 192 9.23 -9.17 19.46
C TYR A 192 9.18 -7.76 18.87
N LEU A 193 8.25 -7.48 17.93
CA LEU A 193 8.17 -6.17 17.28
C LEU A 193 7.80 -5.06 18.29
N ILE A 194 6.91 -5.35 19.23
CA ILE A 194 6.52 -4.38 20.27
C ILE A 194 7.67 -4.13 21.25
N ALA A 195 8.46 -5.15 21.58
CA ALA A 195 9.58 -5.01 22.51
C ALA A 195 10.80 -4.32 21.88
N GLU A 196 11.17 -4.74 20.67
CA GLU A 196 12.43 -4.30 20.03
C GLU A 196 12.26 -3.07 19.14
N CYS A 197 11.06 -2.84 18.62
CA CYS A 197 10.78 -1.76 17.66
C CYS A 197 9.47 -1.00 17.99
N PRO A 198 9.24 -0.57 19.24
CA PRO A 198 7.95 0.01 19.64
C PRO A 198 7.57 1.25 18.82
N GLU A 199 8.53 2.15 18.58
CA GLU A 199 8.30 3.40 17.83
C GLU A 199 8.04 3.18 16.34
N LEU A 200 8.47 2.04 15.81
CA LEU A 200 8.31 1.66 14.40
C LEU A 200 7.12 0.72 14.18
N THR A 201 6.44 0.29 15.24
CA THR A 201 5.34 -0.68 15.14
C THR A 201 4.02 0.01 15.42
N TYR A 202 3.04 -0.18 14.52
CA TYR A 202 1.68 0.26 14.81
C TYR A 202 1.12 -0.50 16.00
N HIS A 203 0.41 0.20 16.89
CA HIS A 203 -0.31 -0.44 17.99
C HIS A 203 -1.44 -1.35 17.49
N THR A 204 -2.00 -0.98 16.34
CA THR A 204 -3.06 -1.76 15.71
C THR A 204 -2.50 -3.04 15.09
N VAL A 205 -3.14 -4.17 15.41
CA VAL A 205 -2.85 -5.49 14.84
C VAL A 205 -4.03 -5.91 13.96
N ILE A 206 -3.75 -6.31 12.72
CA ILE A 206 -4.79 -6.82 11.81
C ILE A 206 -4.93 -8.32 11.98
N ARG A 207 -6.04 -8.73 12.57
CA ARG A 207 -6.36 -10.15 12.82
C ARG A 207 -6.71 -10.87 11.54
N LYS A 208 -6.34 -12.14 11.47
CA LYS A 208 -6.78 -13.04 10.40
C LYS A 208 -8.27 -13.30 10.54
N THR A 209 -9.07 -12.87 9.58
CA THR A 209 -10.52 -13.07 9.55
C THR A 209 -11.00 -13.54 8.19
N GLU A 210 -11.97 -14.44 8.18
CA GLU A 210 -12.58 -14.92 6.93
C GLU A 210 -13.31 -13.78 6.21
N GLY A 211 -13.90 -12.83 6.95
CA GLY A 211 -14.57 -11.66 6.37
C GLY A 211 -13.64 -10.81 5.50
N LEU A 212 -12.36 -10.61 5.90
CA LEU A 212 -11.36 -9.89 5.09
C LEU A 212 -11.03 -10.64 3.79
N ARG A 213 -10.93 -11.97 3.87
CA ARG A 213 -10.63 -12.81 2.70
C ARG A 213 -11.80 -12.78 1.71
N GLN A 214 -13.00 -13.03 2.18
CA GLN A 214 -14.21 -13.09 1.36
C GLN A 214 -14.58 -11.72 0.77
N ALA A 215 -14.43 -10.63 1.51
CA ALA A 215 -14.67 -9.30 1.01
C ALA A 215 -13.87 -9.04 -0.28
N GLY A 216 -12.57 -9.28 -0.25
CA GLY A 216 -11.73 -9.09 -1.44
C GLY A 216 -12.06 -10.03 -2.61
N CYS A 217 -12.52 -11.28 -2.35
CA CYS A 217 -12.98 -12.18 -3.39
C CYS A 217 -14.29 -11.71 -4.06
N ASN A 218 -15.09 -10.92 -3.34
CA ASN A 218 -16.34 -10.37 -3.85
C ASN A 218 -16.19 -8.94 -4.41
N GLY A 219 -14.98 -8.43 -4.59
CA GLY A 219 -14.75 -7.08 -5.08
C GLY A 219 -15.26 -5.99 -4.13
N GLN A 220 -15.28 -6.26 -2.83
CA GLN A 220 -15.79 -5.36 -1.80
C GLN A 220 -14.74 -5.11 -0.73
N ASP A 221 -14.80 -3.94 -0.10
CA ASP A 221 -14.05 -3.72 1.15
C ASP A 221 -14.75 -4.40 2.35
N VAL A 222 -14.02 -4.53 3.45
CA VAL A 222 -14.54 -5.21 4.64
C VAL A 222 -15.72 -4.48 5.29
N PHE A 223 -15.86 -3.18 5.08
CA PHE A 223 -16.97 -2.40 5.66
C PHE A 223 -18.26 -2.59 4.88
N GLN A 224 -18.16 -2.90 3.59
CA GLN A 224 -19.30 -3.28 2.75
C GLN A 224 -19.71 -4.74 3.02
N TYR A 225 -18.74 -5.66 3.06
CA TYR A 225 -19.00 -7.10 3.15
C TYR A 225 -19.31 -7.58 4.58
N ALA A 226 -18.47 -7.19 5.55
CA ALA A 226 -18.54 -7.68 6.94
C ALA A 226 -18.30 -6.54 7.95
N PRO A 227 -19.20 -5.51 8.00
CA PRO A 227 -18.97 -4.27 8.76
C PRO A 227 -18.84 -4.45 10.28
N LYS A 228 -19.33 -5.57 10.83
CA LYS A 228 -19.26 -5.91 12.26
C LYS A 228 -18.10 -6.85 12.59
N SER A 229 -17.26 -7.21 11.60
CA SER A 229 -16.14 -8.13 11.82
C SER A 229 -14.99 -7.49 12.58
N ASN A 230 -14.15 -8.33 13.18
CA ASN A 230 -12.89 -7.90 13.78
C ASN A 230 -11.99 -7.19 12.76
N GLY A 231 -11.94 -7.66 11.51
CA GLY A 231 -11.16 -7.03 10.45
C GLY A 231 -11.60 -5.60 10.15
N ALA A 232 -12.92 -5.32 10.15
CA ALA A 232 -13.44 -3.97 10.01
C ALA A 232 -13.05 -3.08 11.20
N ALA A 233 -13.11 -3.61 12.42
CA ALA A 233 -12.69 -2.88 13.62
C ALA A 233 -11.19 -2.57 13.59
N ASP A 234 -10.35 -3.52 13.17
CA ASP A 234 -8.91 -3.38 13.11
C ASP A 234 -8.49 -2.28 12.10
N TYR A 235 -9.05 -2.30 10.88
CA TYR A 235 -8.73 -1.26 9.89
C TYR A 235 -9.28 0.12 10.27
N LYS A 236 -10.41 0.21 10.99
CA LYS A 236 -10.86 1.50 11.58
C LYS A 236 -9.86 2.02 12.61
N SER A 237 -9.30 1.15 13.43
CA SER A 237 -8.29 1.52 14.43
C SER A 237 -7.00 1.99 13.75
N LEU A 238 -6.52 1.26 12.75
CA LEU A 238 -5.34 1.64 11.96
C LEU A 238 -5.52 3.01 11.29
N ALA A 239 -6.66 3.25 10.66
CA ALA A 239 -6.94 4.54 10.02
C ALA A 239 -6.93 5.71 11.02
N LYS A 240 -7.46 5.51 12.23
CA LYS A 240 -7.40 6.52 13.31
C LYS A 240 -5.98 6.76 13.78
N GLU A 241 -5.18 5.70 13.95
CA GLU A 241 -3.79 5.79 14.37
C GLU A 241 -2.96 6.59 13.36
N ILE A 242 -3.11 6.31 12.05
CA ILE A 242 -2.43 7.05 10.99
C ILE A 242 -2.89 8.52 10.93
N ALA A 243 -4.19 8.77 11.02
CA ALA A 243 -4.73 10.13 10.98
C ALA A 243 -4.33 10.95 12.22
N GLY A 244 -4.20 10.33 13.39
CA GLY A 244 -3.71 10.93 14.63
C GLY A 244 -2.26 11.37 14.53
N LYS A 245 -1.39 10.50 14.08
CA LYS A 245 0.05 10.81 13.83
C LYS A 245 0.22 12.00 12.87
N ARG A 246 -0.58 12.09 11.81
CA ARG A 246 -0.54 13.23 10.88
C ARG A 246 -0.91 14.56 11.54
N SER A 247 -1.91 14.56 12.43
CA SER A 247 -2.38 15.77 13.11
C SER A 247 -1.33 16.36 14.06
N GLU A 248 -0.49 15.53 14.67
CA GLU A 248 0.61 15.94 15.53
C GLU A 248 1.74 16.60 14.75
N HIS A 249 2.05 16.11 13.55
CA HIS A 249 3.10 16.67 12.69
C HIS A 249 2.74 18.01 12.05
N MET A 250 1.44 18.32 11.88
CA MET A 250 1.01 19.61 11.32
C MET A 250 0.96 20.72 12.38
N LYS A 251 1.22 20.42 13.66
CA LYS A 251 1.23 21.39 14.77
C LYS A 251 2.62 21.90 15.15
N ILE A 252 3.66 21.40 14.47
CA ILE A 252 5.06 21.83 14.61
C ILE A 252 5.45 22.64 13.38
#